data_df31e3e9122d8faa28ef18f8d7b7a0dd
#
_entry.id   df31e3e9122d8faa28ef18f8d7b7a0dd
#
_cell.length_a   1.000
_cell.length_b   1.000
_cell.length_c   1.000
_cell.angle_alpha   90.00
_cell.angle_beta   90.00
_cell.angle_gamma   90.00
#
_symmetry.space_group_name_H-M   'P 1'
#
loop_
_entity.id
_entity.type
_entity.pdbx_description
1 polymer ?
#
loop_
_entity_poly.entity_id
_entity_poly.type
_entity_poly.pdbx_seq_one_letter_code
_entity_poly.pdbx_strand_id
1 'polypeptide(L)'
;MSDIYLSSLGETHSKWLSVRQSVIASNVANANTPGFKAKDVKAMDENSALFSNLVTTDSRHITSGIGNIDGVATGRDESWEVYHSGGNVSLPQEMVKANEVSGAYGLNTSVMKSFHRMVISVFGS
;
A
#
# COMPACT_ATOMS: atom_id res chain seq x y z
N MET A 1 12.44 0.02 17.76
CA MET A 1 11.11 0.61 17.42
C MET A 1 11.01 1.03 15.97
N SER A 2 11.96 1.81 15.44
CA SER A 2 11.98 2.19 14.02
C SER A 2 12.05 1.01 13.04
N ASP A 3 12.69 -0.06 13.43
CA ASP A 3 12.90 -1.26 12.62
C ASP A 3 11.59 -1.99 12.32
N ILE A 4 10.74 -2.13 13.32
CA ILE A 4 9.42 -2.76 13.20
C ILE A 4 8.51 -1.90 12.34
N TYR A 5 8.62 -0.59 12.45
CA TYR A 5 7.83 0.35 11.66
C TYR A 5 8.18 0.27 10.16
N LEU A 6 9.47 0.29 9.82
CA LEU A 6 9.91 0.18 8.43
C LEU A 6 9.55 -1.16 7.81
N SER A 7 9.71 -2.25 8.55
CA SER A 7 9.30 -3.59 8.11
C SER A 7 7.79 -3.65 7.85
N SER A 8 7.00 -3.10 8.77
CA SER A 8 5.54 -3.04 8.64
C SER A 8 5.11 -2.20 7.44
N LEU A 9 5.75 -1.05 7.23
CA LEU A 9 5.48 -0.19 6.07
C LEU A 9 5.84 -0.88 4.77
N GLY A 10 6.99 -1.55 4.70
CA GLY A 10 7.42 -2.31 3.53
C GLY A 10 6.48 -3.46 3.21
N GLU A 11 6.00 -4.15 4.22
CA GLU A 11 5.01 -5.23 4.05
C GLU A 11 3.67 -4.70 3.54
N THR A 12 3.17 -3.62 4.11
CA THR A 12 1.94 -2.96 3.67
C THR A 12 2.06 -2.48 2.23
N HIS A 13 3.18 -1.89 1.87
CA HIS A 13 3.46 -1.45 0.49
C HIS A 13 3.50 -2.62 -0.48
N SER A 14 4.12 -3.73 -0.11
CA SER A 14 4.13 -4.96 -0.91
C SER A 14 2.73 -5.52 -1.14
N LYS A 15 1.89 -5.50 -0.13
CA LYS A 15 0.49 -5.93 -0.25
C LYS A 15 -0.30 -5.02 -1.19
N TRP A 16 -0.13 -3.73 -1.06
CA TRP A 16 -0.76 -2.75 -1.95
C TRP A 16 -0.33 -2.97 -3.42
N LEU A 17 0.96 -3.17 -3.67
CA LEU A 17 1.48 -3.48 -4.99
C LEU A 17 0.91 -4.78 -5.55
N SER A 18 0.75 -5.80 -4.72
CA SER A 18 0.14 -7.07 -5.11
C SER A 18 -1.32 -6.90 -5.54
N VAL A 19 -2.09 -6.12 -4.80
CA VAL A 19 -3.48 -5.79 -5.15
C VAL A 19 -3.54 -5.01 -6.46
N ARG A 20 -2.68 -4.02 -6.63
CA ARG A 20 -2.59 -3.23 -7.86
C ARG A 20 -2.26 -4.09 -9.07
N GLN A 21 -1.31 -5.01 -8.93
CA GLN A 21 -0.97 -5.96 -9.99
C GLN A 21 -2.15 -6.85 -10.37
N SER A 22 -2.91 -7.31 -9.40
CA SER A 22 -4.12 -8.10 -9.61
C SER A 22 -5.19 -7.32 -10.37
N VAL A 23 -5.38 -6.04 -10.06
CA VAL A 23 -6.30 -5.14 -10.76
C VAL A 23 -5.84 -4.91 -12.21
N ILE A 24 -4.56 -4.70 -12.43
CA ILE A 24 -3.96 -4.56 -13.77
C ILE A 24 -4.21 -5.83 -14.59
N ALA A 25 -3.96 -6.99 -14.00
CA ALA A 25 -4.21 -8.28 -14.67
C ALA A 25 -5.69 -8.45 -15.05
N SER A 26 -6.60 -8.04 -14.19
CA SER A 26 -8.04 -8.05 -14.46
C SER A 26 -8.39 -7.10 -15.62
N ASN A 27 -7.82 -5.92 -15.66
CA ASN A 27 -8.01 -4.97 -16.76
C ASN A 27 -7.53 -5.57 -18.09
N VAL A 28 -6.35 -6.15 -18.10
CA VAL A 28 -5.78 -6.78 -19.32
C VAL A 28 -6.65 -7.94 -19.77
N ALA A 29 -7.09 -8.79 -18.84
CA ALA A 29 -7.96 -9.93 -19.15
C ALA A 29 -9.29 -9.50 -19.75
N ASN A 30 -9.80 -8.34 -19.38
CA ASN A 30 -11.10 -7.79 -19.84
C ASN A 30 -10.95 -6.70 -20.89
N ALA A 31 -9.79 -6.52 -21.49
CA ALA A 31 -9.53 -5.47 -22.48
C ALA A 31 -10.48 -5.55 -23.68
N ASN A 32 -10.90 -6.74 -24.05
CA ASN A 32 -11.83 -6.99 -25.16
C ASN A 32 -13.28 -7.22 -24.71
N THR A 33 -13.56 -7.07 -23.41
CA THR A 33 -14.91 -7.23 -22.88
C THR A 33 -15.73 -5.97 -23.13
N PRO A 34 -16.86 -6.04 -23.88
CA PRO A 34 -17.67 -4.87 -24.13
C PRO A 34 -18.21 -4.25 -22.85
N GLY A 35 -18.08 -2.94 -22.71
CA GLY A 35 -18.57 -2.20 -21.55
C GLY A 35 -17.69 -2.28 -20.30
N PHE A 36 -16.61 -3.03 -20.33
CA PHE A 36 -15.67 -3.09 -19.22
C PHE A 36 -14.88 -1.79 -19.12
N LYS A 37 -14.83 -1.22 -17.92
CA LYS A 37 -14.07 0.00 -17.65
C LYS A 37 -12.84 -0.33 -16.79
N ALA A 38 -11.72 0.29 -17.12
CA ALA A 38 -10.48 0.12 -16.38
C ALA A 38 -10.66 0.50 -14.91
N LYS A 39 -10.05 -0.28 -14.05
CA LYS A 39 -10.02 -0.06 -12.60
C LYS A 39 -8.59 0.22 -12.15
N ASP A 40 -8.44 0.91 -11.04
CA ASP A 40 -7.16 1.09 -10.38
C ASP A 40 -7.37 1.11 -8.86
N VAL A 41 -6.29 0.94 -8.12
CA VAL A 41 -6.29 0.99 -6.66
C VAL A 41 -6.00 2.40 -6.20
N LYS A 42 -6.74 2.88 -5.21
CA LYS A 42 -6.49 4.18 -4.62
C LYS A 42 -5.05 4.26 -4.09
N ALA A 43 -4.40 5.39 -4.33
CA ALA A 43 -3.04 5.61 -3.86
C ALA A 43 -2.93 5.37 -2.36
N MET A 44 -1.83 4.76 -1.96
CA MET A 44 -1.55 4.55 -0.55
C MET A 44 -1.29 5.91 0.11
N ASP A 45 -2.15 6.28 1.04
CA ASP A 45 -1.99 7.51 1.79
C ASP A 45 -1.06 7.27 2.97
N GLU A 46 0.21 7.60 2.78
CA GLU A 46 1.22 7.48 3.82
C GLU A 46 0.89 8.32 5.05
N ASN A 47 0.20 9.43 4.87
CA ASN A 47 -0.18 10.30 5.97
C ASN A 47 -1.26 9.68 6.85
N SER A 48 -2.20 8.94 6.28
CA SER A 48 -3.24 8.30 7.07
C SER A 48 -2.67 7.21 8.00
N ALA A 49 -1.66 6.51 7.55
CA ALA A 49 -0.97 5.50 8.36
C ALA A 49 -0.15 6.14 9.50
N LEU A 50 0.47 7.29 9.24
CA LEU A 50 1.23 8.03 10.25
C LEU A 50 0.32 8.65 11.30
N PHE A 51 -0.79 9.24 10.89
CA PHE A 51 -1.73 9.87 11.82
C PHE A 51 -2.54 8.88 12.64
N SER A 52 -2.82 7.70 12.11
CA SER A 52 -3.56 6.68 12.85
C SER A 52 -2.75 6.05 14.00
N ASN A 53 -1.42 6.20 13.97
CA ASN A 53 -0.53 5.66 14.99
C ASN A 53 -0.03 6.71 15.98
N LEU A 54 -0.51 7.94 15.91
CA LEU A 54 -0.25 8.92 16.94
C LEU A 54 -0.98 8.53 18.21
N VAL A 55 -0.27 7.86 19.09
CA VAL A 55 -0.78 7.56 20.44
C VAL A 55 -0.91 8.87 21.19
N THR A 56 -2.14 9.26 21.48
CA THR A 56 -2.41 10.37 22.37
C THR A 56 -2.05 9.97 23.79
N THR A 57 -0.98 10.53 24.30
CA THR A 57 -0.51 10.26 25.67
C THR A 57 -1.25 11.08 26.71
N ASP A 58 -2.08 12.02 26.29
CA ASP A 58 -2.87 12.88 27.18
C ASP A 58 -4.27 13.10 26.60
N SER A 59 -5.28 13.03 27.45
CA SER A 59 -6.69 13.25 27.08
C SER A 59 -6.99 14.66 26.56
N ARG A 60 -6.04 15.58 26.69
CA ARG A 60 -6.15 16.96 26.17
C ARG A 60 -5.67 17.08 24.71
N HIS A 61 -5.05 16.04 24.18
CA HIS A 61 -4.66 16.05 22.78
C HIS A 61 -5.91 15.92 21.91
N ILE A 62 -6.04 16.87 21.00
CA ILE A 62 -7.14 16.88 20.04
C ILE A 62 -6.97 15.70 19.11
N THR A 63 -7.75 14.68 19.33
CA THR A 63 -7.93 13.63 18.33
C THR A 63 -8.85 14.21 17.26
N SER A 64 -8.30 14.60 16.13
CA SER A 64 -9.09 15.09 15.03
C SER A 64 -10.07 14.01 14.59
N GLY A 65 -11.30 14.10 15.06
CA GLY A 65 -12.50 13.60 14.40
C GLY A 65 -12.58 12.15 13.97
N ILE A 66 -11.68 11.29 14.43
CA ILE A 66 -11.79 9.87 14.13
C ILE A 66 -12.68 9.27 15.21
N GLY A 67 -13.95 9.17 14.85
CA GLY A 67 -14.95 8.57 15.71
C GLY A 67 -14.54 7.19 16.16
N ASN A 68 -14.79 6.94 17.44
CA ASN A 68 -14.75 5.65 18.10
C ASN A 68 -13.48 4.83 17.92
N ILE A 69 -12.51 5.12 18.79
CA ILE A 69 -11.58 4.08 19.18
C ILE A 69 -12.25 3.29 20.30
N ASP A 70 -13.25 2.54 19.95
CA ASP A 70 -13.78 1.52 20.83
C ASP A 70 -13.24 0.18 20.34
N GLY A 71 -12.31 -0.34 21.08
CA GLY A 71 -11.72 -1.63 20.82
C GLY A 71 -10.50 -1.61 19.92
N VAL A 72 -9.48 -2.25 20.42
CA VAL A 72 -8.32 -2.67 19.64
C VAL A 72 -8.82 -3.37 18.38
N ALA A 73 -8.78 -2.68 17.26
CA ALA A 73 -9.08 -3.29 15.96
C ALA A 73 -7.97 -4.30 15.64
N THR A 74 -8.10 -5.46 16.21
CA THR A 74 -7.37 -6.64 15.77
C THR A 74 -8.02 -7.13 14.48
N GLY A 75 -7.58 -6.60 13.39
CA GLY A 75 -8.13 -6.93 12.08
C GLY A 75 -8.40 -5.67 11.28
N ARG A 76 -7.35 -4.99 10.88
CA ARG A 76 -7.48 -4.07 9.77
C ARG A 76 -7.83 -4.92 8.56
N ASP A 77 -9.08 -4.83 8.14
CA ASP A 77 -9.41 -5.17 6.78
C ASP A 77 -8.57 -4.24 5.91
N GLU A 78 -7.44 -4.72 5.45
CA GLU A 78 -6.58 -4.02 4.51
C GLU A 78 -7.22 -4.05 3.13
N SER A 79 -8.48 -3.67 3.05
CA SER A 79 -9.19 -3.55 1.78
C SER A 79 -8.89 -2.18 1.19
N TRP A 80 -8.01 -2.17 0.21
CA TRP A 80 -7.78 -0.96 -0.56
C TRP A 80 -8.94 -0.69 -1.49
N GLU A 81 -9.36 0.55 -1.51
CA GLU A 81 -10.45 0.98 -2.36
C GLU A 81 -10.03 0.91 -3.84
N VAL A 82 -10.81 0.17 -4.62
CA VAL A 82 -10.66 0.07 -6.06
C VAL A 82 -11.69 0.98 -6.71
N TYR A 83 -11.25 1.80 -7.65
CA TYR A 83 -12.11 2.73 -8.35
C TYR A 83 -11.97 2.58 -9.87
N HIS A 84 -12.95 3.06 -10.62
CA HIS A 84 -12.85 3.14 -12.08
C HIS A 84 -11.96 4.32 -12.46
N SER A 85 -10.85 4.04 -13.14
CA SER A 85 -9.84 5.06 -13.48
C SER A 85 -10.11 5.80 -14.78
N GLY A 86 -11.27 5.63 -15.37
CA GLY A 86 -11.66 6.31 -16.58
C GLY A 86 -12.42 5.43 -17.55
N GLY A 87 -12.20 5.62 -18.86
CA GLY A 87 -12.92 4.94 -19.90
C GLY A 87 -12.52 3.48 -20.14
N ASN A 88 -12.41 3.12 -21.40
CA ASN A 88 -12.04 1.76 -21.80
C ASN A 88 -10.61 1.41 -21.39
N VAL A 89 -10.35 0.12 -21.28
CA VAL A 89 -9.01 -0.38 -20.99
C VAL A 89 -8.06 -0.04 -22.13
N SER A 90 -6.94 0.58 -21.83
CA SER A 90 -5.84 0.83 -22.77
C SER A 90 -4.67 -0.09 -22.41
N LEU A 91 -4.38 -1.06 -23.29
CA LEU A 91 -3.27 -2.00 -23.07
C LEU A 91 -1.92 -1.29 -22.86
N PRO A 92 -1.55 -0.26 -23.66
CA PRO A 92 -0.29 0.45 -23.39
C PRO A 92 -0.23 1.09 -22.00
N GLN A 93 -1.33 1.66 -21.54
CA GLN A 93 -1.39 2.24 -20.18
C GLN A 93 -1.28 1.17 -19.10
N GLU A 94 -1.91 0.01 -19.28
CA GLU A 94 -1.81 -1.10 -18.35
C GLU A 94 -0.39 -1.66 -18.30
N MET A 95 0.32 -1.69 -19.42
CA MET A 95 1.73 -2.09 -19.47
C MET A 95 2.62 -1.10 -18.72
N VAL A 96 2.38 0.20 -18.83
CA VAL A 96 3.10 1.22 -18.05
C VAL A 96 2.87 1.01 -16.57
N LYS A 97 1.63 0.80 -16.15
CA LYS A 97 1.29 0.51 -14.74
C LYS A 97 1.96 -0.78 -14.24
N ALA A 98 1.97 -1.82 -15.06
CA ALA A 98 2.64 -3.08 -14.72
C ALA A 98 4.15 -2.88 -14.52
N ASN A 99 4.79 -2.09 -15.35
CA ASN A 99 6.20 -1.73 -15.21
C ASN A 99 6.44 -0.90 -13.95
N GLU A 100 5.57 0.03 -13.63
CA GLU A 100 5.64 0.79 -12.38
C GLU A 100 5.57 -0.13 -11.16
N VAL A 101 4.64 -1.07 -11.16
CA VAL A 101 4.50 -2.06 -10.07
C VAL A 101 5.74 -2.92 -9.94
N SER A 102 6.28 -3.42 -11.04
CA SER A 102 7.52 -4.22 -11.04
C SER A 102 8.71 -3.43 -10.50
N GLY A 103 8.85 -2.19 -10.95
CA GLY A 103 9.90 -1.29 -10.48
C GLY A 103 9.77 -0.99 -8.98
N ALA A 104 8.56 -0.73 -8.51
CA ALA A 104 8.27 -0.48 -7.11
C ALA A 104 8.55 -1.71 -6.23
N TYR A 105 8.21 -2.91 -6.70
CA TYR A 105 8.57 -4.16 -6.01
C TYR A 105 10.08 -4.31 -5.87
N GLY A 106 10.81 -4.11 -6.95
CA GLY A 106 12.27 -4.19 -6.95
C GLY A 106 12.89 -3.20 -5.98
N LEU A 107 12.43 -1.96 -6.01
CA LEU A 107 12.88 -0.92 -5.09
C LEU A 107 12.55 -1.26 -3.63
N ASN A 108 11.34 -1.65 -3.36
CA ASN A 108 10.90 -2.03 -2.01
C ASN A 108 11.74 -3.19 -1.46
N THR A 109 11.96 -4.22 -2.27
CA THR A 109 12.81 -5.37 -1.91
C THR A 109 14.25 -4.94 -1.63
N SER A 110 14.82 -4.07 -2.46
CA SER A 110 16.18 -3.56 -2.29
C SER A 110 16.32 -2.74 -1.01
N VAL A 111 15.36 -1.88 -0.72
CA VAL A 111 15.35 -1.08 0.51
C VAL A 111 15.27 -1.99 1.74
N MET A 112 14.38 -2.97 1.73
CA MET A 112 14.22 -3.91 2.84
C MET A 112 15.48 -4.76 3.06
N LYS A 113 16.13 -5.21 2.01
CA LYS A 113 17.40 -5.95 2.11
C LYS A 113 18.52 -5.08 2.67
N SER A 114 18.66 -3.85 2.20
CA SER A 114 19.66 -2.90 2.68
C SER A 114 19.47 -2.59 4.15
N PHE A 115 18.22 -2.37 4.55
CA PHE A 115 17.87 -2.14 5.94
C PHE A 115 18.18 -3.34 6.81
N HIS A 116 17.84 -4.54 6.37
CA HIS A 116 18.15 -5.79 7.09
C HIS A 116 19.65 -5.97 7.29
N ARG A 117 20.47 -5.68 6.26
CA ARG A 117 21.93 -5.70 6.38
C ARG A 117 22.44 -4.70 7.41
N MET A 118 21.88 -3.48 7.42
CA MET A 118 22.27 -2.47 8.40
C MET A 118 21.96 -2.93 9.81
N VAL A 119 20.79 -3.51 10.04
CA VAL A 119 20.40 -4.06 11.34
C VAL A 119 21.35 -5.17 11.78
N ILE A 120 21.65 -6.12 10.88
CA ILE A 120 22.59 -7.20 11.18
C ILE A 120 23.99 -6.66 11.49
N SER A 121 24.46 -5.65 10.74
CA SER A 121 25.79 -5.08 10.98
C SER A 121 25.90 -4.38 12.33
N VAL A 122 24.81 -3.83 12.82
CA VAL A 122 24.76 -3.17 14.14
C VAL A 122 24.71 -4.20 15.28
N PHE A 123 23.92 -5.27 15.10
CA PHE A 123 23.70 -6.27 16.14
C PHE A 123 24.55 -7.54 16.01
N GLY A 124 25.17 -7.73 14.85
CA GLY A 124 25.92 -8.96 14.51
C GLY A 124 27.43 -8.89 14.71
N SER A 125 27.95 -7.81 15.27
CA SER A 125 29.38 -7.66 15.55
C SER A 125 29.73 -8.07 16.97
#